data_123635c91b51e0befd66fe2ebb45419d
#
_entry.id   123635c91b51e0befd66fe2ebb45419d
#
_cell.length_a   1.000
_cell.length_b   1.000
_cell.length_c   1.000
_cell.angle_alpha   90.00
_cell.angle_beta   90.00
_cell.angle_gamma   90.00
#
_symmetry.space_group_name_H-M   'P 1'
#
loop_
_entity.id
_entity.type
_entity.pdbx_description
1 polymer ?
#
loop_
_entity_poly.entity_id
_entity_poly.type
_entity_poly.pdbx_seq_one_letter_code
_entity_poly.pdbx_strand_id
1 'polypeptide(L)'
;DCESDEKDANILSQLREAKIELEKERKKLQSENIQYVQNQRLDARADLIQEKIAESIKNLEPFTIREFNKLPQTNVSGLLCISDLHAGSTYEIKGAYNEIVNKYDFDIMRARLDGLLNKMCNDDNCIWLDDITVAVLGDCVENILRTSSLTKLREPVIDTVIKLSEYLADWFVELHDRLEIPVNVVMVGGNHDVCRPLTSKPQFEEENLGKIIVWYLQERLKSVDGITVDDYTDCAIKYIKNNAIMLHHGDGGDIAETMRYFENLYNIDIDECYVGHLHRQEMKNAGITELGDKLCWRVGSVCGVDGFAKSI
;
A
#
# COMPACT_ATOMS: atom_id res chain seq x y z
N ASP A 1 -47.02 -52.67 -32.57
CA ASP A 1 -45.61 -52.29 -32.89
C ASP A 1 -45.37 -50.82 -32.90
N CYS A 2 -46.30 -49.96 -33.34
CA CYS A 2 -46.05 -48.47 -33.41
C CYS A 2 -46.05 -47.75 -32.03
N GLU A 3 -46.85 -48.22 -31.05
CA GLU A 3 -46.92 -47.62 -29.69
C GLU A 3 -45.70 -47.97 -28.80
N SER A 4 -45.03 -49.10 -29.09
CA SER A 4 -43.79 -49.45 -28.35
C SER A 4 -42.61 -48.62 -28.81
N ASP A 5 -42.51 -48.34 -30.12
CA ASP A 5 -41.42 -47.55 -30.72
C ASP A 5 -41.49 -46.06 -30.30
N GLU A 6 -42.69 -45.49 -30.11
CA GLU A 6 -42.86 -44.13 -29.60
C GLU A 6 -42.49 -44.04 -28.09
N LYS A 7 -42.82 -45.05 -27.29
CA LYS A 7 -42.42 -45.11 -25.87
C LYS A 7 -40.92 -45.22 -25.71
N ASP A 8 -40.27 -46.04 -26.49
CA ASP A 8 -38.82 -46.23 -26.47
C ASP A 8 -38.06 -44.94 -26.95
N ALA A 9 -38.60 -44.27 -27.96
CA ALA A 9 -38.05 -42.98 -28.41
C ALA A 9 -38.17 -41.88 -27.34
N ASN A 10 -39.28 -41.85 -26.58
CA ASN A 10 -39.49 -40.88 -25.49
C ASN A 10 -38.54 -41.16 -24.29
N ILE A 11 -38.37 -42.43 -23.93
CA ILE A 11 -37.43 -42.87 -22.87
C ILE A 11 -35.98 -42.51 -23.28
N LEU A 12 -35.59 -42.71 -24.52
CA LEU A 12 -34.29 -42.36 -25.06
C LEU A 12 -34.06 -40.82 -25.04
N SER A 13 -35.06 -40.03 -25.31
CA SER A 13 -34.99 -38.54 -25.20
C SER A 13 -34.79 -38.10 -23.76
N GLN A 14 -35.57 -38.64 -22.82
CA GLN A 14 -35.45 -38.34 -21.40
C GLN A 14 -34.09 -38.76 -20.83
N LEU A 15 -33.56 -39.90 -21.24
CA LEU A 15 -32.22 -40.34 -20.85
C LEU A 15 -31.10 -39.41 -21.38
N ARG A 16 -31.26 -38.90 -22.60
CA ARG A 16 -30.32 -37.92 -23.18
C ARG A 16 -30.34 -36.60 -22.42
N GLU A 17 -31.53 -36.10 -22.09
CA GLU A 17 -31.69 -34.85 -21.32
C GLU A 17 -31.10 -35.01 -19.92
N ALA A 18 -31.41 -36.09 -19.20
CA ALA A 18 -30.85 -36.39 -17.89
C ALA A 18 -29.32 -36.52 -17.91
N LYS A 19 -28.76 -37.11 -18.99
CA LYS A 19 -27.31 -37.22 -19.15
C LYS A 19 -26.67 -35.85 -19.35
N ILE A 20 -27.28 -34.96 -20.15
CA ILE A 20 -26.80 -33.57 -20.38
C ILE A 20 -26.83 -32.77 -19.06
N GLU A 21 -27.89 -32.92 -18.29
CA GLU A 21 -28.04 -32.25 -17.02
C GLU A 21 -27.00 -32.73 -15.99
N LEU A 22 -26.79 -34.02 -15.91
CA LEU A 22 -25.75 -34.65 -15.07
C LEU A 22 -24.33 -34.16 -15.46
N GLU A 23 -24.05 -34.06 -16.76
CA GLU A 23 -22.77 -33.55 -17.25
C GLU A 23 -22.58 -32.03 -16.90
N LYS A 24 -23.65 -31.25 -16.94
CA LYS A 24 -23.61 -29.83 -16.51
C LYS A 24 -23.34 -29.70 -15.00
N GLU A 25 -24.06 -30.50 -14.19
CA GLU A 25 -23.83 -30.49 -12.73
C GLU A 25 -22.43 -30.97 -12.36
N ARG A 26 -21.95 -32.02 -13.04
CA ARG A 26 -20.58 -32.51 -12.83
C ARG A 26 -19.54 -31.46 -13.16
N LYS A 27 -19.69 -30.69 -14.24
CA LYS A 27 -18.80 -29.60 -14.60
C LYS A 27 -18.87 -28.46 -13.59
N LYS A 28 -20.07 -28.15 -13.08
CA LYS A 28 -20.27 -27.13 -12.06
C LYS A 28 -19.54 -27.48 -10.76
N LEU A 29 -19.77 -28.70 -10.26
CA LEU A 29 -19.09 -29.25 -9.08
C LEU A 29 -17.56 -29.31 -9.25
N GLN A 30 -17.09 -29.61 -10.44
CA GLN A 30 -15.66 -29.64 -10.74
C GLN A 30 -15.07 -28.22 -10.69
N SER A 31 -15.79 -27.23 -11.22
CA SER A 31 -15.39 -25.80 -11.16
C SER A 31 -15.37 -25.28 -9.72
N GLU A 32 -16.42 -25.57 -8.95
CA GLU A 32 -16.52 -25.21 -7.52
C GLU A 32 -15.39 -25.84 -6.69
N ASN A 33 -15.06 -27.10 -6.97
CA ASN A 33 -13.98 -27.80 -6.26
C ASN A 33 -12.59 -27.22 -6.61
N ILE A 34 -12.36 -26.83 -7.88
CA ILE A 34 -11.13 -26.14 -8.29
C ILE A 34 -11.01 -24.81 -7.55
N GLN A 35 -12.11 -24.04 -7.48
CA GLN A 35 -12.14 -22.75 -6.81
C GLN A 35 -11.91 -22.88 -5.29
N TYR A 36 -12.51 -23.89 -4.66
CA TYR A 36 -12.30 -24.19 -3.25
C TYR A 36 -10.84 -24.57 -2.94
N VAL A 37 -10.23 -25.42 -3.75
CA VAL A 37 -8.82 -25.81 -3.58
C VAL A 37 -7.88 -24.64 -3.82
N GLN A 38 -8.21 -23.73 -4.76
CA GLN A 38 -7.43 -22.51 -4.97
C GLN A 38 -7.50 -21.59 -3.77
N ASN A 39 -8.68 -21.37 -3.20
CA ASN A 39 -8.85 -20.55 -2.00
C ASN A 39 -8.08 -21.12 -0.81
N GLN A 40 -8.17 -22.43 -0.56
CA GLN A 40 -7.39 -23.08 0.50
C GLN A 40 -5.87 -22.94 0.32
N ARG A 41 -5.38 -22.95 -0.92
CA ARG A 41 -3.95 -22.72 -1.20
C ARG A 41 -3.53 -21.28 -0.96
N LEU A 42 -4.41 -20.31 -1.20
CA LEU A 42 -4.15 -18.89 -0.92
C LEU A 42 -4.11 -18.64 0.59
N ASP A 43 -5.06 -19.17 1.34
CA ASP A 43 -5.09 -19.07 2.80
C ASP A 43 -3.84 -19.70 3.41
N ALA A 44 -3.48 -20.92 3.02
CA ALA A 44 -2.28 -21.59 3.48
C ALA A 44 -0.98 -20.83 3.13
N ARG A 45 -0.96 -20.11 1.99
CA ARG A 45 0.18 -19.27 1.60
C ARG A 45 0.26 -18.01 2.46
N ALA A 46 -0.87 -17.38 2.77
CA ALA A 46 -0.92 -16.24 3.68
C ALA A 46 -0.44 -16.61 5.07
N ASP A 47 -0.92 -17.75 5.61
CA ASP A 47 -0.48 -18.27 6.91
C ASP A 47 1.02 -18.55 6.95
N LEU A 48 1.58 -19.17 5.90
CA LEU A 48 3.03 -19.43 5.80
C LEU A 48 3.87 -18.15 5.75
N ILE A 49 3.37 -17.10 5.10
CA ILE A 49 4.05 -15.79 5.07
C ILE A 49 4.02 -15.18 6.48
N GLN A 50 2.86 -15.20 7.15
CA GLN A 50 2.71 -14.68 8.52
C GLN A 50 3.60 -15.45 9.50
N GLU A 51 3.66 -16.78 9.42
CA GLU A 51 4.54 -17.59 10.26
C GLU A 51 6.02 -17.24 10.07
N LYS A 52 6.48 -17.09 8.83
CA LYS A 52 7.87 -16.71 8.52
C LYS A 52 8.21 -15.32 9.04
N ILE A 53 7.31 -14.36 8.87
CA ILE A 53 7.50 -12.99 9.38
C ILE A 53 7.53 -13.01 10.90
N ALA A 54 6.58 -13.70 11.56
CA ALA A 54 6.54 -13.83 13.00
C ALA A 54 7.82 -14.50 13.58
N GLU A 55 8.37 -15.50 12.89
CA GLU A 55 9.62 -16.14 13.26
C GLU A 55 10.82 -15.18 13.07
N SER A 56 10.83 -14.39 12.02
CA SER A 56 11.85 -13.37 11.78
C SER A 56 11.85 -12.32 12.88
N ILE A 57 10.67 -11.82 13.28
CA ILE A 57 10.51 -10.82 14.34
C ILE A 57 10.97 -11.36 15.71
N LYS A 58 10.66 -12.63 16.03
CA LYS A 58 11.04 -13.24 17.31
C LYS A 58 12.55 -13.26 17.56
N ASN A 59 13.35 -13.29 16.52
CA ASN A 59 14.81 -13.34 16.60
C ASN A 59 15.46 -11.95 16.60
N LEU A 60 14.66 -10.88 16.45
CA LEU A 60 15.17 -9.51 16.49
C LEU A 60 15.23 -9.00 17.93
N GLU A 61 16.25 -8.21 18.24
CA GLU A 61 16.35 -7.54 19.52
C GLU A 61 15.20 -6.51 19.69
N PRO A 62 14.60 -6.40 20.89
CA PRO A 62 13.61 -5.36 21.17
C PRO A 62 14.23 -3.97 21.01
N PHE A 63 13.44 -3.02 20.55
CA PHE A 63 13.87 -1.63 20.54
C PHE A 63 14.08 -1.10 21.96
N THR A 64 15.15 -0.35 22.14
CA THR A 64 15.41 0.41 23.37
C THR A 64 15.01 1.86 23.13
N ILE A 65 14.00 2.32 23.87
CA ILE A 65 13.46 3.68 23.73
C ILE A 65 14.02 4.54 24.87
N ARG A 66 14.23 5.81 24.57
CA ARG A 66 14.57 6.81 25.60
C ARG A 66 13.29 7.26 26.31
N GLU A 67 13.34 7.43 27.62
CA GLU A 67 12.28 8.10 28.36
C GLU A 67 12.35 9.60 28.10
N PHE A 68 11.24 10.20 27.68
CA PHE A 68 11.14 11.62 27.41
C PHE A 68 10.39 12.36 28.53
N ASN A 69 10.93 13.48 28.93
CA ASN A 69 10.20 14.48 29.70
C ASN A 69 9.53 15.44 28.72
N LYS A 70 8.29 15.18 28.35
CA LYS A 70 7.55 15.97 27.35
C LYS A 70 7.50 17.45 27.75
N LEU A 71 7.95 18.32 26.83
CA LEU A 71 7.82 19.76 26.96
C LEU A 71 6.35 20.22 26.85
N PRO A 72 6.04 21.47 27.23
CA PRO A 72 4.68 22.00 27.15
C PRO A 72 4.11 21.90 25.74
N GLN A 73 2.82 21.57 25.64
CA GLN A 73 2.11 21.44 24.38
C GLN A 73 2.03 22.79 23.65
N THR A 74 2.45 22.78 22.40
CA THR A 74 2.40 23.93 21.49
C THR A 74 1.09 23.98 20.70
N ASN A 75 0.34 22.89 20.69
CA ASN A 75 -0.85 22.64 19.90
C ASN A 75 -0.59 22.57 18.38
N VAL A 76 0.63 22.17 17.98
CA VAL A 76 1.03 21.99 16.58
C VAL A 76 1.23 20.50 16.30
N SER A 77 0.56 19.96 15.29
CA SER A 77 0.74 18.59 14.80
C SER A 77 1.36 18.61 13.40
N GLY A 78 2.26 17.65 13.14
CA GLY A 78 2.90 17.49 11.85
C GLY A 78 2.20 16.43 10.98
N LEU A 79 2.26 16.61 9.66
CA LEU A 79 1.96 15.59 8.67
C LEU A 79 3.16 15.44 7.73
N LEU A 80 3.73 14.24 7.67
CA LEU A 80 4.77 13.86 6.72
C LEU A 80 4.20 12.86 5.73
N CYS A 81 4.22 13.18 4.44
CA CYS A 81 3.80 12.28 3.38
C CYS A 81 5.02 11.67 2.68
N ILE A 82 5.06 10.35 2.60
CA ILE A 82 6.06 9.54 1.89
C ILE A 82 5.32 8.71 0.85
N SER A 83 5.79 8.66 -0.39
CA SER A 83 5.11 7.95 -1.47
C SER A 83 6.09 7.27 -2.42
N ASP A 84 5.63 6.21 -3.08
CA ASP A 84 6.29 5.59 -4.22
C ASP A 84 7.74 5.18 -3.88
N LEU A 85 7.87 4.33 -2.86
CA LEU A 85 9.16 3.77 -2.44
C LEU A 85 9.72 2.79 -3.48
N HIS A 86 8.86 1.99 -4.11
CA HIS A 86 9.25 0.95 -5.07
C HIS A 86 10.48 0.15 -4.63
N ALA A 87 10.53 -0.26 -3.35
CA ALA A 87 11.61 -1.06 -2.81
C ALA A 87 11.81 -2.34 -3.64
N GLY A 88 13.05 -2.73 -3.87
CA GLY A 88 13.41 -3.85 -4.75
C GLY A 88 13.60 -3.46 -6.23
N SER A 89 13.18 -2.24 -6.63
CA SER A 89 13.43 -1.73 -7.98
C SER A 89 14.87 -1.25 -8.13
N THR A 90 15.51 -1.60 -9.26
CA THR A 90 16.84 -1.13 -9.60
C THR A 90 16.86 -0.62 -11.03
N TYR A 91 17.24 0.65 -11.21
CA TYR A 91 17.32 1.27 -12.53
C TYR A 91 18.23 2.49 -12.58
N GLU A 92 18.61 2.87 -13.80
CA GLU A 92 19.28 4.13 -14.12
C GLU A 92 18.52 4.85 -15.23
N ILE A 93 18.24 6.14 -15.02
CA ILE A 93 17.58 6.99 -16.01
C ILE A 93 18.63 7.96 -16.58
N LYS A 94 18.73 7.97 -17.90
CA LYS A 94 19.63 8.85 -18.63
C LYS A 94 18.90 10.06 -19.16
N GLY A 95 19.53 11.21 -19.06
CA GLY A 95 19.10 12.49 -19.60
C GLY A 95 19.39 12.61 -21.11
N ALA A 96 19.15 13.81 -21.63
CA ALA A 96 19.28 14.10 -23.06
C ALA A 96 20.72 13.99 -23.58
N TYR A 97 21.72 14.19 -22.73
CA TYR A 97 23.15 14.11 -23.04
C TYR A 97 23.79 12.82 -22.54
N ASN A 98 22.97 11.77 -22.29
CA ASN A 98 23.41 10.46 -21.80
C ASN A 98 24.00 10.48 -20.38
N GLU A 99 23.86 11.58 -19.65
CA GLU A 99 24.18 11.69 -18.22
C GLU A 99 23.17 10.89 -17.39
N ILE A 100 23.58 10.37 -16.23
CA ILE A 100 22.67 9.73 -15.28
C ILE A 100 21.95 10.81 -14.50
N VAL A 101 20.64 10.96 -14.75
CA VAL A 101 19.77 11.91 -14.03
C VAL A 101 19.12 11.31 -12.80
N ASN A 102 18.93 9.99 -12.78
CA ASN A 102 18.47 9.26 -11.60
C ASN A 102 19.07 7.85 -11.61
N LYS A 103 19.57 7.44 -10.47
CA LYS A 103 19.89 6.06 -10.15
C LYS A 103 19.08 5.66 -8.93
N TYR A 104 18.57 4.42 -8.93
CA TYR A 104 17.73 3.93 -7.86
C TYR A 104 18.01 2.46 -7.56
N ASP A 105 18.11 2.16 -6.30
CA ASP A 105 18.17 0.85 -5.68
C ASP A 105 17.77 0.99 -4.20
N PHE A 106 17.75 -0.11 -3.45
CA PHE A 106 17.35 -0.12 -2.05
C PHE A 106 18.24 0.77 -1.17
N ASP A 107 19.55 0.84 -1.43
CA ASP A 107 20.46 1.66 -0.62
C ASP A 107 20.25 3.16 -0.90
N ILE A 108 19.95 3.53 -2.14
CA ILE A 108 19.60 4.91 -2.49
C ILE A 108 18.25 5.30 -1.88
N MET A 109 17.28 4.38 -1.87
CA MET A 109 16.00 4.59 -1.15
C MET A 109 16.26 4.93 0.32
N ARG A 110 17.04 4.09 1.01
CA ARG A 110 17.42 4.34 2.41
C ARG A 110 18.10 5.69 2.58
N ALA A 111 19.11 5.98 1.78
CA ALA A 111 19.84 7.24 1.87
C ALA A 111 18.93 8.47 1.69
N ARG A 112 17.90 8.38 0.85
CA ARG A 112 16.91 9.46 0.66
C ARG A 112 16.01 9.62 1.88
N LEU A 113 15.51 8.51 2.45
CA LEU A 113 14.69 8.53 3.66
C LEU A 113 15.49 8.98 4.89
N ASP A 114 16.73 8.51 5.04
CA ASP A 114 17.64 8.95 6.10
C ASP A 114 17.98 10.46 5.96
N GLY A 115 18.15 10.92 4.72
CA GLY A 115 18.31 12.34 4.42
C GLY A 115 17.08 13.18 4.78
N LEU A 116 15.87 12.67 4.53
CA LEU A 116 14.62 13.30 4.93
C LEU A 116 14.51 13.40 6.45
N LEU A 117 14.78 12.29 7.15
CA LEU A 117 14.81 12.23 8.61
C LEU A 117 15.78 13.27 9.19
N ASN A 118 17.02 13.30 8.68
CA ASN A 118 18.02 14.25 9.10
C ASN A 118 17.58 15.71 8.88
N LYS A 119 16.95 15.98 7.74
CA LYS A 119 16.41 17.31 7.45
C LYS A 119 15.33 17.71 8.45
N MET A 120 14.38 16.84 8.73
CA MET A 120 13.30 17.10 9.69
C MET A 120 13.84 17.33 11.10
N CYS A 121 14.73 16.47 11.57
CA CYS A 121 15.29 16.58 12.93
C CYS A 121 16.21 17.80 13.11
N ASN A 122 16.66 18.42 12.03
CA ASN A 122 17.46 19.65 12.06
C ASN A 122 16.67 20.91 11.65
N ASP A 123 15.36 20.78 11.39
CA ASP A 123 14.49 21.91 11.05
C ASP A 123 13.92 22.52 12.34
N ASP A 124 14.19 23.80 12.56
CA ASP A 124 13.72 24.53 13.74
C ASP A 124 12.19 24.52 13.88
N ASN A 125 11.44 24.32 12.78
CA ASN A 125 9.98 24.22 12.84
C ASN A 125 9.52 22.89 13.43
N CYS A 126 10.30 21.83 13.32
CA CYS A 126 9.92 20.52 13.85
C CYS A 126 10.03 20.41 15.38
N ILE A 127 10.80 21.31 16.03
CA ILE A 127 10.89 21.37 17.50
C ILE A 127 9.59 21.78 18.19
N TRP A 128 8.67 22.40 17.45
CA TRP A 128 7.36 22.85 17.94
C TRP A 128 6.25 21.81 17.78
N LEU A 129 6.55 20.63 17.23
CA LEU A 129 5.55 19.60 17.05
C LEU A 129 5.21 18.89 18.37
N ASP A 130 3.92 18.75 18.66
CA ASP A 130 3.45 17.93 19.77
C ASP A 130 3.36 16.45 19.38
N ASP A 131 3.10 16.17 18.12
CA ASP A 131 2.97 14.85 17.50
C ASP A 131 3.18 14.94 15.98
N ILE A 132 3.42 13.79 15.35
CA ILE A 132 3.51 13.71 13.89
C ILE A 132 2.76 12.50 13.36
N THR A 133 2.01 12.70 12.28
CA THR A 133 1.46 11.61 11.47
C THR A 133 2.36 11.40 10.26
N VAL A 134 2.86 10.18 10.09
CA VAL A 134 3.61 9.77 8.89
C VAL A 134 2.69 8.97 7.99
N ALA A 135 2.35 9.54 6.84
CA ALA A 135 1.48 8.93 5.84
C ALA A 135 2.33 8.30 4.73
N VAL A 136 2.29 6.98 4.60
CA VAL A 136 2.91 6.23 3.50
C VAL A 136 1.83 5.97 2.45
N LEU A 137 1.94 6.66 1.31
CA LEU A 137 0.87 6.78 0.30
C LEU A 137 0.97 5.72 -0.81
N GLY A 138 1.31 4.48 -0.45
CA GLY A 138 1.32 3.34 -1.36
C GLY A 138 2.58 3.21 -2.21
N ASP A 139 2.58 2.17 -3.06
CA ASP A 139 3.69 1.73 -3.91
C ASP A 139 4.99 1.55 -3.12
N CYS A 140 4.86 0.83 -2.00
CA CYS A 140 5.97 0.54 -1.09
C CYS A 140 7.00 -0.38 -1.73
N VAL A 141 6.57 -1.36 -2.53
CA VAL A 141 7.44 -2.36 -3.15
C VAL A 141 7.23 -2.43 -4.67
N GLU A 142 8.30 -2.73 -5.40
CA GLU A 142 8.17 -3.16 -6.79
C GLU A 142 7.77 -4.62 -6.81
N ASN A 143 6.69 -4.95 -7.53
CA ASN A 143 6.14 -6.29 -7.60
C ASN A 143 6.13 -6.82 -9.04
N ILE A 144 5.78 -8.10 -9.22
CA ILE A 144 5.72 -8.78 -10.52
C ILE A 144 4.43 -8.42 -11.27
N LEU A 145 4.24 -7.13 -11.56
CA LEU A 145 3.02 -6.63 -12.24
C LEU A 145 3.10 -6.68 -13.76
N ARG A 146 4.28 -6.46 -14.30
CA ARG A 146 4.54 -6.32 -15.73
C ARG A 146 5.88 -6.93 -16.07
N THR A 147 6.10 -7.27 -17.35
CA THR A 147 7.40 -7.75 -17.83
C THR A 147 8.52 -6.74 -17.55
N SER A 148 8.22 -5.43 -17.62
CA SER A 148 9.18 -4.37 -17.28
C SER A 148 9.59 -4.38 -15.81
N SER A 149 8.68 -4.73 -14.89
CA SER A 149 9.01 -4.87 -13.46
C SER A 149 10.00 -6.00 -13.21
N LEU A 150 9.87 -7.13 -13.93
CA LEU A 150 10.81 -8.25 -13.80
C LEU A 150 12.25 -7.86 -14.12
N THR A 151 12.46 -6.92 -15.03
CA THR A 151 13.82 -6.45 -15.38
C THR A 151 14.42 -5.53 -14.33
N LYS A 152 13.59 -4.92 -13.49
CA LYS A 152 14.02 -4.02 -12.41
C LYS A 152 14.29 -4.76 -11.09
N LEU A 153 13.62 -5.88 -10.84
CA LEU A 153 13.76 -6.65 -9.61
C LEU A 153 15.14 -7.32 -9.51
N ARG A 154 15.78 -7.22 -8.36
CA ARG A 154 17.06 -7.86 -8.03
C ARG A 154 16.97 -8.85 -6.87
N GLU A 155 15.93 -8.74 -6.06
CA GLU A 155 15.66 -9.58 -4.89
C GLU A 155 14.26 -10.17 -4.98
N PRO A 156 13.99 -11.30 -4.32
CA PRO A 156 12.63 -11.83 -4.18
C PRO A 156 11.70 -10.82 -3.49
N VAL A 157 10.46 -10.69 -3.97
CA VAL A 157 9.51 -9.69 -3.46
C VAL A 157 9.26 -9.85 -1.96
N ILE A 158 9.13 -11.08 -1.47
CA ILE A 158 8.89 -11.34 -0.05
C ILE A 158 10.09 -10.91 0.82
N ASP A 159 11.32 -11.19 0.37
CA ASP A 159 12.52 -10.78 1.09
C ASP A 159 12.62 -9.25 1.12
N THR A 160 12.25 -8.59 0.01
CA THR A 160 12.16 -7.13 -0.06
C THR A 160 11.12 -6.56 0.91
N VAL A 161 9.93 -7.18 1.02
CA VAL A 161 8.89 -6.77 1.97
C VAL A 161 9.42 -6.83 3.41
N ILE A 162 10.06 -7.94 3.79
CA ILE A 162 10.61 -8.11 5.15
C ILE A 162 11.70 -7.06 5.43
N LYS A 163 12.64 -6.90 4.48
CA LYS A 163 13.75 -5.94 4.58
C LYS A 163 13.28 -4.49 4.68
N LEU A 164 12.26 -4.13 3.87
CA LEU A 164 11.64 -2.80 3.92
C LEU A 164 10.93 -2.57 5.25
N SER A 165 10.14 -3.55 5.71
CA SER A 165 9.38 -3.42 6.95
C SER A 165 10.27 -3.22 8.16
N GLU A 166 11.38 -3.95 8.26
CA GLU A 166 12.34 -3.75 9.36
C GLU A 166 13.03 -2.39 9.26
N TYR A 167 13.45 -1.98 8.05
CA TYR A 167 14.02 -0.66 7.84
C TYR A 167 13.06 0.48 8.23
N LEU A 168 11.77 0.36 7.87
CA LEU A 168 10.76 1.35 8.24
C LEU A 168 10.53 1.36 9.76
N ALA A 169 10.54 0.18 10.42
CA ALA A 169 10.42 0.12 11.88
C ALA A 169 11.57 0.88 12.56
N ASP A 170 12.82 0.62 12.15
CA ASP A 170 14.01 1.35 12.62
C ASP A 170 13.85 2.86 12.38
N TRP A 171 13.41 3.24 11.19
CA TRP A 171 13.25 4.64 10.79
C TRP A 171 12.21 5.38 11.63
N PHE A 172 11.06 4.75 11.94
CA PHE A 172 10.03 5.35 12.79
C PHE A 172 10.49 5.48 14.24
N VAL A 173 11.24 4.50 14.75
CA VAL A 173 11.83 4.57 16.09
C VAL A 173 12.85 5.72 16.15
N GLU A 174 13.73 5.83 15.15
CA GLU A 174 14.71 6.92 15.10
C GLU A 174 14.04 8.29 14.99
N LEU A 175 12.94 8.41 14.20
CA LEU A 175 12.16 9.64 14.12
C LEU A 175 11.57 10.03 15.48
N HIS A 176 10.94 9.06 16.16
CA HIS A 176 10.38 9.22 17.49
C HIS A 176 11.45 9.66 18.51
N ASP A 177 12.59 8.94 18.54
CA ASP A 177 13.67 9.19 19.47
C ASP A 177 14.35 10.55 19.29
N ARG A 178 14.47 11.01 18.04
CA ARG A 178 15.16 12.27 17.72
C ARG A 178 14.28 13.51 17.87
N LEU A 179 12.99 13.39 17.58
CA LEU A 179 12.04 14.51 17.76
C LEU A 179 11.43 14.52 19.17
N GLU A 180 11.54 13.41 19.91
CA GLU A 180 10.96 13.25 21.25
C GLU A 180 9.44 13.48 21.27
N ILE A 181 8.73 13.07 20.20
CA ILE A 181 7.28 13.25 20.06
C ILE A 181 6.59 11.95 19.64
N PRO A 182 5.29 11.77 19.94
CA PRO A 182 4.51 10.66 19.41
C PRO A 182 4.48 10.62 17.89
N VAL A 183 4.58 9.41 17.32
CA VAL A 183 4.52 9.14 15.89
C VAL A 183 3.31 8.26 15.60
N ASN A 184 2.39 8.71 14.74
CA ASN A 184 1.31 7.89 14.21
C ASN A 184 1.63 7.54 12.75
N VAL A 185 1.67 6.25 12.43
CA VAL A 185 1.94 5.75 11.08
C VAL A 185 0.64 5.34 10.42
N VAL A 186 0.38 5.89 9.24
CA VAL A 186 -0.78 5.54 8.40
C VAL A 186 -0.26 5.05 7.06
N MET A 187 -0.67 3.87 6.61
CA MET A 187 -0.28 3.32 5.32
C MET A 187 -1.51 3.03 4.48
N VAL A 188 -1.50 3.51 3.25
CA VAL A 188 -2.52 3.19 2.25
C VAL A 188 -1.93 2.31 1.15
N GLY A 189 -2.78 1.53 0.48
CA GLY A 189 -2.36 0.63 -0.59
C GLY A 189 -2.00 1.36 -1.86
N GLY A 190 -0.97 0.86 -2.57
CA GLY A 190 -0.61 1.29 -3.90
C GLY A 190 -0.90 0.22 -4.95
N ASN A 191 -0.95 0.60 -6.21
CA ASN A 191 -1.24 -0.33 -7.30
C ASN A 191 -0.07 -1.30 -7.59
N HIS A 192 1.18 -0.97 -7.18
CA HIS A 192 2.32 -1.86 -7.24
C HIS A 192 2.38 -2.84 -6.06
N ASP A 193 1.69 -2.57 -4.97
CA ASP A 193 1.66 -3.46 -3.80
C ASP A 193 0.66 -4.62 -3.98
N VAL A 194 -0.22 -4.58 -5.00
CA VAL A 194 -1.26 -5.60 -5.24
C VAL A 194 -0.65 -6.93 -5.66
N CYS A 195 -1.07 -8.03 -5.02
CA CYS A 195 -0.62 -9.38 -5.32
C CYS A 195 -1.30 -9.92 -6.59
N ARG A 196 -0.74 -9.64 -7.75
CA ARG A 196 -1.20 -10.18 -9.04
C ARG A 196 -0.02 -10.57 -9.94
N PRO A 197 -0.07 -11.71 -10.63
CA PRO A 197 0.96 -12.04 -11.61
C PRO A 197 0.72 -11.31 -12.93
N LEU A 198 1.78 -10.81 -13.55
CA LEU A 198 1.91 -10.34 -14.93
C LEU A 198 0.60 -9.97 -15.63
N THR A 199 0.19 -8.72 -15.59
CA THR A 199 -0.98 -8.17 -16.30
C THR A 199 -2.34 -8.85 -16.04
N SER A 200 -2.41 -9.86 -15.19
CA SER A 200 -3.68 -10.45 -14.75
C SER A 200 -4.42 -9.48 -13.82
N LYS A 201 -5.74 -9.60 -13.79
CA LYS A 201 -6.51 -8.94 -12.74
C LYS A 201 -6.21 -9.63 -11.41
N PRO A 202 -6.13 -8.90 -10.29
CA PRO A 202 -6.06 -9.53 -8.98
C PRO A 202 -7.29 -10.43 -8.81
N GLN A 203 -7.10 -11.59 -8.19
CA GLN A 203 -8.22 -12.49 -7.90
C GLN A 203 -9.05 -11.92 -6.76
N PHE A 204 -8.37 -11.26 -5.82
CA PHE A 204 -8.95 -10.50 -4.73
C PHE A 204 -8.30 -9.11 -4.73
N GLU A 205 -9.09 -8.06 -4.82
CA GLU A 205 -8.60 -6.67 -4.73
C GLU A 205 -7.97 -6.37 -3.37
N GLU A 206 -8.35 -7.15 -2.36
CA GLU A 206 -7.86 -7.06 -0.99
C GLU A 206 -6.46 -7.66 -0.77
N GLU A 207 -5.91 -8.43 -1.71
CA GLU A 207 -4.56 -8.99 -1.61
C GLU A 207 -3.51 -7.93 -1.96
N ASN A 208 -2.95 -7.32 -0.93
CA ASN A 208 -1.96 -6.26 -1.06
C ASN A 208 -0.80 -6.47 -0.09
N LEU A 209 0.44 -6.34 -0.58
CA LEU A 209 1.66 -6.49 0.22
C LEU A 209 1.78 -5.42 1.31
N GLY A 210 1.14 -4.26 1.13
CA GLY A 210 1.04 -3.22 2.15
C GLY A 210 0.41 -3.72 3.45
N LYS A 211 -0.56 -4.65 3.38
CA LYS A 211 -1.12 -5.30 4.58
C LYS A 211 -0.07 -6.05 5.39
N ILE A 212 0.85 -6.73 4.70
CA ILE A 212 1.93 -7.48 5.35
C ILE A 212 2.91 -6.52 6.02
N ILE A 213 3.23 -5.40 5.35
CA ILE A 213 4.10 -4.36 5.91
C ILE A 213 3.46 -3.75 7.17
N VAL A 214 2.18 -3.37 7.11
CA VAL A 214 1.45 -2.82 8.26
C VAL A 214 1.43 -3.80 9.42
N TRP A 215 1.06 -5.06 9.16
CA TRP A 215 1.05 -6.09 10.20
C TRP A 215 2.45 -6.31 10.82
N TYR A 216 3.50 -6.32 10.00
CA TYR A 216 4.88 -6.41 10.49
C TYR A 216 5.20 -5.23 11.42
N LEU A 217 4.89 -4.01 10.99
CA LEU A 217 5.14 -2.80 11.79
C LEU A 217 4.36 -2.81 13.11
N GLN A 218 3.08 -3.19 13.08
CA GLN A 218 2.25 -3.34 14.29
C GLN A 218 2.87 -4.32 15.28
N GLU A 219 3.29 -5.51 14.81
CA GLU A 219 3.92 -6.51 15.67
C GLU A 219 5.31 -6.08 16.15
N ARG A 220 6.10 -5.46 15.31
CA ARG A 220 7.48 -5.04 15.60
C ARG A 220 7.54 -3.86 16.57
N LEU A 221 6.59 -2.95 16.46
CA LEU A 221 6.53 -1.70 17.24
C LEU A 221 5.57 -1.74 18.43
N LYS A 222 4.85 -2.85 18.65
CA LYS A 222 3.82 -2.95 19.72
C LYS A 222 4.32 -2.67 21.15
N SER A 223 5.62 -2.83 21.41
CA SER A 223 6.25 -2.55 22.69
C SER A 223 6.93 -1.18 22.76
N VAL A 224 6.79 -0.39 21.70
CA VAL A 224 7.38 0.96 21.58
C VAL A 224 6.34 1.97 22.00
N ASP A 225 6.44 2.49 23.23
CA ASP A 225 5.55 3.56 23.69
C ASP A 225 5.76 4.83 22.85
N GLY A 226 4.66 5.46 22.44
CA GLY A 226 4.69 6.69 21.63
C GLY A 226 4.67 6.47 20.12
N ILE A 227 4.73 5.22 19.64
CA ILE A 227 4.52 4.92 18.22
C ILE A 227 3.24 4.11 18.05
N THR A 228 2.37 4.56 17.14
CA THR A 228 1.14 3.83 16.76
C THR A 228 1.13 3.58 15.26
N VAL A 229 0.65 2.42 14.86
CA VAL A 229 0.50 2.04 13.45
C VAL A 229 -0.97 1.71 13.22
N ASP A 230 -1.62 2.49 12.36
CA ASP A 230 -3.03 2.29 12.02
C ASP A 230 -3.21 1.01 11.19
N ASP A 231 -4.43 0.49 11.17
CA ASP A 231 -4.78 -0.61 10.29
C ASP A 231 -4.66 -0.21 8.82
N TYR A 232 -4.27 -1.17 8.00
CA TYR A 232 -4.18 -0.98 6.55
C TYR A 232 -5.53 -0.61 5.94
N THR A 233 -5.51 0.34 5.01
CA THR A 233 -6.68 0.73 4.21
C THR A 233 -6.26 1.21 2.83
N ASP A 234 -7.18 1.21 1.86
CA ASP A 234 -6.92 1.79 0.53
C ASP A 234 -7.11 3.31 0.54
N CYS A 235 -7.94 3.83 1.45
CA CYS A 235 -8.14 5.25 1.67
C CYS A 235 -8.31 5.52 3.17
N ALA A 236 -7.47 6.37 3.74
CA ALA A 236 -7.56 6.79 5.12
C ALA A 236 -8.10 8.21 5.24
N ILE A 237 -9.02 8.42 6.19
CA ILE A 237 -9.43 9.77 6.62
C ILE A 237 -8.89 9.96 8.03
N LYS A 238 -7.99 10.93 8.18
CA LYS A 238 -7.38 11.28 9.47
C LYS A 238 -7.81 12.66 9.90
N TYR A 239 -8.18 12.79 11.16
CA TYR A 239 -8.41 14.09 11.78
C TYR A 239 -7.13 14.56 12.46
N ILE A 240 -6.45 15.54 11.85
CA ILE A 240 -5.28 16.19 12.42
C ILE A 240 -5.75 17.54 12.94
N LYS A 241 -5.83 17.65 14.27
CA LYS A 241 -6.54 18.75 14.94
C LYS A 241 -8.01 18.78 14.48
N ASN A 242 -8.45 19.84 13.81
CA ASN A 242 -9.81 19.99 13.33
C ASN A 242 -9.98 19.72 11.83
N ASN A 243 -8.88 19.38 11.13
CA ASN A 243 -8.89 19.17 9.69
C ASN A 243 -9.09 17.68 9.36
N ALA A 244 -10.07 17.39 8.52
CA ALA A 244 -10.27 16.07 7.93
C ALA A 244 -9.34 15.92 6.72
N ILE A 245 -8.34 15.06 6.83
CA ILE A 245 -7.32 14.85 5.82
C ILE A 245 -7.50 13.49 5.18
N MET A 246 -7.67 13.46 3.88
CA MET A 246 -7.74 12.24 3.07
C MET A 246 -6.34 11.84 2.60
N LEU A 247 -6.01 10.57 2.81
CA LEU A 247 -4.76 9.94 2.37
C LEU A 247 -5.11 8.78 1.42
N HIS A 248 -4.59 8.82 0.19
CA HIS A 248 -4.87 7.83 -0.84
C HIS A 248 -3.67 7.70 -1.78
N HIS A 249 -3.53 6.59 -2.52
CA HIS A 249 -2.42 6.45 -3.46
C HIS A 249 -2.53 7.39 -4.66
N GLY A 250 -3.72 7.56 -5.20
CA GLY A 250 -3.95 8.52 -6.28
C GLY A 250 -3.89 7.93 -7.70
N ASP A 251 -4.09 6.63 -7.84
CA ASP A 251 -4.16 5.90 -9.13
C ASP A 251 -5.52 6.06 -9.85
N GLY A 252 -6.49 6.69 -9.21
CA GLY A 252 -7.86 6.91 -9.73
C GLY A 252 -8.04 8.09 -10.71
N GLY A 253 -6.96 8.75 -11.17
CA GLY A 253 -7.04 9.84 -12.13
C GLY A 253 -6.98 11.24 -11.52
N ASP A 254 -8.03 12.07 -11.69
CA ASP A 254 -8.05 13.45 -11.18
C ASP A 254 -8.20 13.46 -9.65
N ILE A 255 -7.23 14.09 -8.96
CA ILE A 255 -7.17 14.07 -7.49
C ILE A 255 -8.32 14.82 -6.83
N ALA A 256 -8.83 15.89 -7.45
CA ALA A 256 -9.96 16.63 -6.92
C ALA A 256 -11.29 15.86 -7.12
N GLU A 257 -11.42 15.09 -8.21
CA GLU A 257 -12.57 14.19 -8.40
C GLU A 257 -12.51 13.02 -7.44
N THR A 258 -11.33 12.47 -7.20
CA THR A 258 -11.12 11.39 -6.23
C THR A 258 -11.53 11.86 -4.82
N MET A 259 -11.11 13.05 -4.39
CA MET A 259 -11.53 13.62 -3.10
C MET A 259 -13.04 13.71 -2.99
N ARG A 260 -13.71 14.31 -3.98
CA ARG A 260 -15.19 14.43 -4.01
C ARG A 260 -15.92 13.08 -4.02
N TYR A 261 -15.33 12.08 -4.68
CA TYR A 261 -15.89 10.73 -4.64
C TYR A 261 -15.91 10.17 -3.21
N PHE A 262 -14.80 10.28 -2.47
CA PHE A 262 -14.71 9.79 -1.10
C PHE A 262 -15.52 10.63 -0.10
N GLU A 263 -15.62 11.96 -0.30
CA GLU A 263 -16.55 12.81 0.46
C GLU A 263 -18.00 12.28 0.39
N ASN A 264 -18.44 11.98 -0.86
CA ASN A 264 -19.79 11.44 -1.07
C ASN A 264 -19.95 10.01 -0.52
N LEU A 265 -18.93 9.15 -0.70
CA LEU A 265 -18.96 7.76 -0.27
C LEU A 265 -19.05 7.64 1.24
N TYR A 266 -18.27 8.42 1.97
CA TYR A 266 -18.21 8.37 3.44
C TYR A 266 -19.10 9.40 4.12
N ASN A 267 -19.72 10.30 3.36
CA ASN A 267 -20.50 11.42 3.87
C ASN A 267 -19.70 12.27 4.89
N ILE A 268 -18.45 12.59 4.53
CA ILE A 268 -17.52 13.37 5.33
C ILE A 268 -17.08 14.58 4.51
N ASP A 269 -17.02 15.75 5.13
CA ASP A 269 -16.40 16.94 4.53
C ASP A 269 -14.89 16.84 4.73
N ILE A 270 -14.12 16.82 3.62
CA ILE A 270 -12.67 16.66 3.61
C ILE A 270 -12.05 18.04 3.35
N ASP A 271 -11.12 18.47 4.19
CA ASP A 271 -10.44 19.76 4.06
C ASP A 271 -9.24 19.69 3.10
N GLU A 272 -8.45 18.61 3.20
CA GLU A 272 -7.26 18.41 2.39
C GLU A 272 -7.12 16.95 1.94
N CYS A 273 -6.47 16.75 0.79
CA CYS A 273 -6.17 15.44 0.23
C CYS A 273 -4.70 15.33 -0.14
N TYR A 274 -4.06 14.21 0.22
CA TYR A 274 -2.68 13.90 -0.14
C TYR A 274 -2.60 12.57 -0.86
N VAL A 275 -1.96 12.57 -2.05
CA VAL A 275 -1.81 11.40 -2.91
C VAL A 275 -0.40 11.29 -3.50
N GLY A 276 -0.01 10.09 -3.96
CA GLY A 276 1.25 9.79 -4.67
C GLY A 276 1.05 9.49 -6.15
N HIS A 277 1.59 8.36 -6.62
CA HIS A 277 1.39 7.66 -7.88
C HIS A 277 2.11 8.24 -9.12
N LEU A 278 1.99 9.52 -9.43
CA LEU A 278 2.54 10.05 -10.68
C LEU A 278 4.00 10.52 -10.59
N HIS A 279 4.66 10.30 -9.47
CA HIS A 279 6.06 10.64 -9.21
C HIS A 279 6.40 12.12 -9.47
N ARG A 280 5.42 13.01 -9.40
CA ARG A 280 5.56 14.46 -9.58
C ARG A 280 4.73 15.21 -8.57
N GLN A 281 5.11 16.45 -8.30
CA GLN A 281 4.32 17.34 -7.45
C GLN A 281 3.22 18.01 -8.25
N GLU A 282 2.03 18.06 -7.68
CA GLU A 282 0.87 18.75 -8.24
C GLU A 282 -0.01 19.27 -7.11
N MET A 283 -0.60 20.44 -7.28
CA MET A 283 -1.60 20.99 -6.38
C MET A 283 -2.86 21.32 -7.17
N LYS A 284 -4.02 20.96 -6.65
CA LYS A 284 -5.33 21.29 -7.22
C LYS A 284 -6.25 21.82 -6.14
N ASN A 285 -7.07 22.79 -6.50
CA ASN A 285 -8.21 23.24 -5.71
C ASN A 285 -9.42 22.34 -6.03
N ALA A 286 -9.99 21.68 -5.02
CA ALA A 286 -11.17 20.82 -5.14
C ALA A 286 -12.48 21.54 -4.80
N GLY A 287 -12.41 22.71 -4.17
CA GLY A 287 -13.57 23.48 -3.75
C GLY A 287 -13.21 24.55 -2.73
N ILE A 288 -14.21 25.14 -2.13
CA ILE A 288 -14.08 26.18 -1.10
C ILE A 288 -14.95 25.80 0.09
N THR A 289 -14.41 25.94 1.30
CA THR A 289 -15.14 25.84 2.57
C THR A 289 -15.27 27.22 3.21
N GLU A 290 -16.01 27.28 4.33
CA GLU A 290 -16.05 28.50 5.17
C GLU A 290 -14.65 28.89 5.71
N LEU A 291 -13.73 27.93 5.82
CA LEU A 291 -12.38 28.13 6.35
C LEU A 291 -11.34 28.44 5.25
N GLY A 292 -11.69 28.28 3.96
CA GLY A 292 -10.80 28.51 2.84
C GLY A 292 -10.90 27.46 1.73
N ASP A 293 -9.86 27.37 0.92
CA ASP A 293 -9.78 26.44 -0.19
C ASP A 293 -9.59 24.99 0.27
N LYS A 294 -10.30 24.05 -0.36
CA LYS A 294 -10.04 22.62 -0.27
C LYS A 294 -8.88 22.28 -1.19
N LEU A 295 -7.78 21.80 -0.64
CA LEU A 295 -6.56 21.56 -1.40
C LEU A 295 -6.27 20.07 -1.55
N CYS A 296 -5.95 19.68 -2.78
CA CYS A 296 -5.44 18.35 -3.09
C CYS A 296 -3.98 18.44 -3.50
N TRP A 297 -3.14 17.67 -2.83
CA TRP A 297 -1.71 17.60 -3.04
C TRP A 297 -1.29 16.26 -3.58
N ARG A 298 -0.58 16.26 -4.69
CA ARG A 298 0.19 15.11 -5.12
C ARG A 298 1.63 15.31 -4.68
N VAL A 299 2.15 14.37 -3.90
CA VAL A 299 3.51 14.44 -3.38
C VAL A 299 4.50 13.82 -4.36
N GLY A 300 5.76 14.22 -4.28
CA GLY A 300 6.83 13.62 -5.05
C GLY A 300 7.18 12.22 -4.54
N SER A 301 7.75 11.39 -5.42
CA SER A 301 8.14 10.02 -5.10
C SER A 301 9.53 9.93 -4.45
N VAL A 302 9.72 8.96 -3.57
CA VAL A 302 11.06 8.64 -3.03
C VAL A 302 11.96 8.04 -4.11
N CYS A 303 11.39 7.25 -5.03
CA CYS A 303 12.15 6.67 -6.13
C CYS A 303 12.62 7.71 -7.17
N GLY A 304 12.05 8.92 -7.17
CA GLY A 304 12.38 10.00 -8.10
C GLY A 304 11.86 9.72 -9.52
N VAL A 305 12.50 10.35 -10.50
CA VAL A 305 12.11 10.15 -11.90
C VAL A 305 12.48 8.75 -12.35
N ASP A 306 11.48 7.97 -12.77
CA ASP A 306 11.63 6.65 -13.37
C ASP A 306 11.18 6.65 -14.84
N GLY A 307 11.12 5.48 -15.48
CA GLY A 307 10.66 5.35 -16.86
C GLY A 307 9.21 5.74 -17.07
N PHE A 308 8.36 5.58 -16.05
CA PHE A 308 6.96 5.99 -16.08
C PHE A 308 6.84 7.52 -16.00
N ALA A 309 7.45 8.14 -15.00
CA ALA A 309 7.45 9.59 -14.83
C ALA A 309 8.05 10.33 -16.03
N LYS A 310 9.00 9.71 -16.74
CA LYS A 310 9.59 10.28 -17.97
C LYS A 310 8.63 10.23 -19.16
N SER A 311 7.61 9.36 -19.14
CA SER A 311 6.67 9.14 -20.24
C SER A 311 5.39 10.00 -20.15
N ILE A 312 5.13 10.61 -19.00
CA ILE A 312 4.01 11.51 -18.72
C ILE A 312 4.48 12.95 -18.61
#